data_2c48fb39b9e16620b303ad83b7ddcc1d
#
_entry.id   2c48fb39b9e16620b303ad83b7ddcc1d
#
_cell.length_a   1.000
_cell.length_b   1.000
_cell.length_c   1.000
_cell.angle_alpha   90.00
_cell.angle_beta   90.00
_cell.angle_gamma   90.00
#
_symmetry.space_group_name_H-M   'P 1'
#
loop_
_entity.id
_entity.type
_entity.pdbx_description
1 polymer ?
#
loop_
_entity_poly.entity_id
_entity_poly.type
_entity_poly.pdbx_seq_one_letter_code
_entity_poly.pdbx_strand_id
1 'polypeptide(L)'
;TGGGILHGGAMMALADTVGAIGAFLSLPPGALGTTTIESKTNFLGSAKAGITVTAESTHVHKGKSTSVWQTRITREDGKAVALVTQTQMVLGPR
;
A
#
# COMPACT_ATOMS: atom_id res chain seq x y z
N THR A 1 9.18 -8.98 16.03
CA THR A 1 8.60 -7.71 16.46
C THR A 1 8.92 -7.48 17.94
N GLY A 2 9.98 -6.74 18.22
CA GLY A 2 10.42 -6.49 19.59
C GLY A 2 9.30 -5.93 20.47
N GLY A 3 9.20 -6.44 21.69
CA GLY A 3 8.23 -5.94 22.67
C GLY A 3 6.77 -6.20 22.38
N GLY A 4 6.46 -7.08 21.44
CA GLY A 4 5.08 -7.39 21.07
C GLY A 4 4.38 -6.33 20.22
N ILE A 5 5.14 -5.39 19.64
CA ILE A 5 4.62 -4.37 18.73
C ILE A 5 4.87 -4.85 17.30
N LEU A 6 3.87 -4.72 16.43
CA LEU A 6 4.03 -5.04 15.03
C LEU A 6 5.08 -4.11 14.42
N HIS A 7 6.09 -4.68 13.79
CA HIS A 7 7.21 -3.94 13.24
C HIS A 7 6.78 -3.05 12.06
N GLY A 8 7.27 -1.81 12.02
CA GLY A 8 6.94 -0.87 10.96
C GLY A 8 7.29 -1.37 9.58
N GLY A 9 8.41 -2.10 9.44
CA GLY A 9 8.79 -2.70 8.16
C GLY A 9 7.79 -3.73 7.67
N ALA A 10 7.18 -4.49 8.57
CA ALA A 10 6.15 -5.46 8.20
C ALA A 10 4.89 -4.75 7.69
N MET A 11 4.52 -3.63 8.31
CA MET A 11 3.39 -2.82 7.85
C MET A 11 3.65 -2.20 6.47
N MET A 12 4.87 -1.71 6.24
CA MET A 12 5.27 -1.17 4.94
C MET A 12 5.22 -2.24 3.86
N ALA A 13 5.71 -3.45 4.15
CA ALA A 13 5.69 -4.55 3.20
C ALA A 13 4.26 -4.96 2.85
N LEU A 14 3.37 -5.02 3.85
CA LEU A 14 1.97 -5.32 3.62
C LEU A 14 1.30 -4.27 2.73
N ALA A 15 1.49 -3.00 3.05
CA ALA A 15 0.90 -1.90 2.28
C ALA A 15 1.44 -1.86 0.85
N ASP A 16 2.74 -2.09 0.69
CA ASP A 16 3.39 -2.10 -0.62
C ASP A 16 2.82 -3.22 -1.50
N THR A 17 2.65 -4.40 -0.92
CA THR A 17 2.08 -5.56 -1.62
C THR A 17 0.64 -5.29 -2.05
N VAL A 18 -0.20 -4.81 -1.13
CA VAL A 18 -1.61 -4.55 -1.41
C VAL A 18 -1.77 -3.46 -2.47
N GLY A 19 -0.99 -2.39 -2.36
CA GLY A 19 -1.02 -1.29 -3.33
C GLY A 19 -0.53 -1.73 -4.71
N ALA A 20 0.51 -2.54 -4.77
CA ALA A 20 1.04 -3.06 -6.02
C ALA A 20 0.04 -3.98 -6.71
N ILE A 21 -0.66 -4.84 -5.96
CA ILE A 21 -1.71 -5.70 -6.50
C ILE A 21 -2.85 -4.84 -7.07
N GLY A 22 -3.28 -3.82 -6.34
CA GLY A 22 -4.31 -2.89 -6.81
C GLY A 22 -3.92 -2.22 -8.12
N ALA A 23 -2.69 -1.73 -8.20
CA ALA A 23 -2.17 -1.09 -9.41
C ALA A 23 -2.11 -2.07 -10.58
N PHE A 24 -1.67 -3.31 -10.34
CA PHE A 24 -1.61 -4.35 -11.38
C PHE A 24 -3.00 -4.67 -11.91
N LEU A 25 -3.99 -4.84 -11.03
CA LEU A 25 -5.36 -5.17 -11.43
C LEU A 25 -6.05 -4.02 -12.18
N SER A 26 -5.52 -2.81 -12.06
CA SER A 26 -6.10 -1.61 -12.67
C SER A 26 -5.32 -1.10 -13.87
N LEU A 27 -4.42 -1.92 -14.43
CA LEU A 27 -3.60 -1.52 -15.57
C LEU A 27 -4.45 -1.20 -16.79
N PRO A 28 -4.07 -0.16 -17.57
CA PRO A 28 -4.73 0.14 -18.83
C PRO A 28 -4.49 -0.96 -19.86
N PRO A 29 -5.37 -1.09 -20.86
CA PRO A 29 -5.18 -2.09 -21.92
C PRO A 29 -3.81 -1.97 -22.59
N GLY A 30 -3.15 -3.09 -22.83
CA GLY A 30 -1.86 -3.14 -23.50
C GLY A 30 -0.65 -2.91 -22.59
N ALA A 31 -0.86 -2.56 -21.33
CA ALA A 31 0.24 -2.39 -20.39
C ALA A 31 0.84 -3.76 -20.01
N LEU A 32 2.15 -3.81 -19.82
CA LEU A 32 2.87 -5.04 -19.48
C LEU A 32 2.97 -5.26 -17.97
N GLY A 33 2.87 -4.21 -17.17
CA GLY A 33 3.00 -4.33 -15.73
C GLY A 33 3.12 -2.97 -15.08
N THR A 34 3.59 -2.97 -13.84
CA THR A 34 3.75 -1.74 -13.06
C THR A 34 4.98 -1.87 -12.16
N THR A 35 5.55 -0.73 -11.78
CA THR A 35 6.64 -0.68 -10.81
C THR A 35 6.46 0.53 -9.89
N THR A 36 6.83 0.37 -8.64
CA THR A 36 6.77 1.45 -7.65
C THR A 36 7.93 2.40 -7.84
N ILE A 37 7.64 3.69 -8.01
CA ILE A 37 8.66 4.72 -8.14
C ILE A 37 8.78 5.62 -6.92
N GLU A 38 7.78 5.62 -6.05
CA GLU A 38 7.82 6.38 -4.81
C GLU A 38 6.88 5.73 -3.81
N SER A 39 7.30 5.66 -2.55
CA SER A 39 6.45 5.18 -1.46
C SER A 39 6.74 6.02 -0.23
N LYS A 40 5.68 6.55 0.38
CA LYS A 40 5.77 7.35 1.60
C LYS A 40 4.87 6.74 2.65
N THR A 41 5.42 6.50 3.84
CA THR A 41 4.67 5.93 4.95
C THR A 41 4.55 6.93 6.09
N ASN A 42 3.32 7.11 6.57
CA ASN A 42 3.03 7.84 7.79
C ASN A 42 2.59 6.84 8.85
N PHE A 43 3.35 6.73 9.94
CA PHE A 43 2.97 5.88 11.07
C PHE A 43 2.11 6.70 12.01
N LEU A 44 0.89 6.24 12.23
CA LEU A 44 -0.14 6.98 12.97
C LEU A 44 -0.47 6.38 14.33
N GLY A 45 -0.04 5.15 14.56
CA GLY A 45 -0.31 4.44 15.80
C GLY A 45 0.50 3.17 15.88
N SER A 46 0.19 2.34 16.85
CA SER A 46 0.87 1.06 17.04
C SER A 46 -0.12 -0.10 17.00
N ALA A 47 0.38 -1.27 16.66
CA ALA A 47 -0.36 -2.51 16.73
C ALA A 47 0.48 -3.53 17.47
N LYS A 48 -0.12 -4.19 18.47
CA LYS A 48 0.57 -5.24 19.21
C LYS A 48 0.64 -6.51 18.37
N ALA A 49 1.68 -7.31 18.58
CA ALA A 49 1.78 -8.60 17.94
C ALA A 49 0.57 -9.47 18.33
N GLY A 50 0.08 -10.25 17.39
CA GLY A 50 -1.09 -11.11 17.60
C GLY A 50 -2.43 -10.43 17.35
N ILE A 51 -2.47 -9.12 17.08
CA ILE A 51 -3.70 -8.45 16.68
C ILE A 51 -3.84 -8.51 15.16
N THR A 52 -5.09 -8.62 14.70
CA THR A 52 -5.37 -8.54 13.28
C THR A 52 -5.34 -7.09 12.80
N VAL A 53 -4.64 -6.84 11.72
CA VAL A 53 -4.68 -5.56 11.03
C VAL A 53 -5.27 -5.76 9.64
N THR A 54 -5.96 -4.74 9.15
CA THR A 54 -6.56 -4.76 7.82
C THR A 54 -5.88 -3.71 6.95
N ALA A 55 -5.49 -4.10 5.76
CA ALA A 55 -4.93 -3.20 4.77
C ALA A 55 -5.95 -2.98 3.66
N GLU A 56 -6.30 -1.73 3.40
CA GLU A 56 -7.23 -1.37 2.33
C GLU A 56 -6.56 -0.37 1.41
N SER A 57 -6.50 -0.68 0.13
CA SER A 57 -5.87 0.16 -0.86
C SER A 57 -6.90 0.78 -1.79
N THR A 58 -6.79 2.10 -1.98
CA THR A 58 -7.66 2.83 -2.90
C THR A 58 -6.80 3.64 -3.86
N HIS A 59 -7.25 3.79 -5.10
CA HIS A 59 -6.53 4.64 -6.04
C HIS A 59 -6.91 6.10 -5.80
N VAL A 60 -5.89 6.96 -5.73
CA VAL A 60 -6.05 8.40 -5.65
C VAL A 60 -6.08 8.99 -7.06
N HIS A 61 -5.29 8.41 -7.95
CA HIS A 61 -5.18 8.85 -9.34
C HIS A 61 -4.82 7.67 -10.23
N LYS A 62 -5.48 7.56 -11.37
CA LYS A 62 -5.16 6.58 -12.41
C LYS A 62 -4.93 7.31 -13.71
N GLY A 63 -3.67 7.43 -14.10
CA GLY A 63 -3.28 8.03 -15.38
C GLY A 63 -2.81 6.98 -16.37
N LYS A 64 -2.40 7.42 -17.54
CA LYS A 64 -1.89 6.54 -18.59
C LYS A 64 -0.52 5.98 -18.24
N SER A 65 0.33 6.78 -17.57
CA SER A 65 1.70 6.42 -17.29
C SER A 65 1.96 6.17 -15.82
N THR A 66 1.15 6.74 -14.94
CA THR A 66 1.31 6.61 -13.49
C THR A 66 -0.03 6.40 -12.83
N SER A 67 0.02 5.75 -11.67
CA SER A 67 -1.12 5.67 -10.77
C SER A 67 -0.65 5.95 -9.35
N VAL A 68 -1.50 6.56 -8.55
CA VAL A 68 -1.20 6.87 -7.15
C VAL A 68 -2.19 6.11 -6.28
N TRP A 69 -1.67 5.40 -5.31
CA TRP A 69 -2.44 4.53 -4.42
C TRP A 69 -2.19 4.89 -2.98
N GLN A 70 -3.25 4.85 -2.19
CA GLN A 70 -3.17 4.97 -0.74
C GLN A 70 -3.61 3.66 -0.11
N THR A 71 -2.81 3.16 0.81
CA THR A 71 -3.14 1.97 1.59
C THR A 71 -3.25 2.37 3.05
N ARG A 72 -4.42 2.14 3.64
CA ARG A 72 -4.66 2.38 5.05
C ARG A 72 -4.59 1.06 5.80
N ILE A 73 -3.78 1.02 6.86
CA ILE A 73 -3.69 -0.13 7.74
C ILE A 73 -4.39 0.25 9.04
N THR A 74 -5.40 -0.54 9.40
CA THR A 74 -6.22 -0.28 10.59
C THR A 74 -6.19 -1.48 11.52
N ARG A 75 -6.33 -1.20 12.83
CA ARG A 75 -6.48 -2.23 13.86
C ARG A 75 -7.94 -2.68 13.93
N GLU A 76 -8.17 -3.75 14.70
CA GLU A 76 -9.51 -4.29 14.94
C GLU A 76 -10.47 -3.26 15.54
N ASP A 77 -9.96 -2.31 16.34
CA ASP A 77 -10.75 -1.25 16.95
C ASP A 77 -11.07 -0.10 15.98
N GLY A 78 -10.64 -0.21 14.73
CA GLY A 78 -10.88 0.79 13.70
C GLY A 78 -9.87 1.94 13.66
N LYS A 79 -8.91 1.96 14.57
CA LYS A 79 -7.89 3.03 14.58
C LYS A 79 -6.84 2.79 13.52
N ALA A 80 -6.48 3.85 12.80
CA ALA A 80 -5.44 3.79 11.79
C ALA A 80 -4.06 3.62 12.44
N VAL A 81 -3.28 2.70 11.91
CA VAL A 81 -1.92 2.42 12.35
C VAL A 81 -0.90 3.05 11.41
N ALA A 82 -1.18 2.99 10.12
CA ALA A 82 -0.29 3.55 9.10
C ALA A 82 -1.08 3.94 7.87
N LEU A 83 -0.56 4.92 7.15
CA LEU A 83 -1.06 5.33 5.84
C LEU A 83 0.13 5.35 4.89
N VAL A 84 0.05 4.57 3.83
CA VAL A 84 1.10 4.49 2.82
C VAL A 84 0.57 5.06 1.51
N THR A 85 1.30 6.02 0.95
CA THR A 85 1.00 6.57 -0.37
C THR A 85 2.11 6.12 -1.31
N GLN A 86 1.74 5.47 -2.40
CA GLN A 86 2.73 5.03 -3.37
C GLN A 86 2.34 5.45 -4.78
N THR A 87 3.35 5.78 -5.57
CA THR A 87 3.20 6.08 -6.99
C THR A 87 3.75 4.91 -7.79
N GLN A 88 2.93 4.39 -8.68
CA GLN A 88 3.29 3.29 -9.56
C GLN A 88 3.46 3.81 -10.97
N MET A 89 4.52 3.38 -11.65
CA MET A 89 4.71 3.66 -13.07
C MET A 89 4.14 2.50 -13.87
N VAL A 90 3.32 2.81 -14.87
CA VAL A 90 2.76 1.82 -15.79
C VAL A 90 3.81 1.48 -16.83
N LEU A 91 4.11 0.20 -16.97
CA LEU A 91 5.11 -0.28 -17.94
C LEU A 91 4.41 -0.62 -19.25
N GLY A 92 4.88 -0.03 -20.34
CA GLY A 92 4.34 -0.25 -21.68
C GLY A 92 5.18 -1.24 -22.46
N PRO A 93 4.76 -1.59 -23.71
CA PRO A 93 3.92 -0.86 -24.65
C PRO A 93 2.43 -0.88 -24.32
N ARG A 94 1.72 0.13 -24.76
CA ARG A 94 0.27 0.26 -24.57
C ARG A 94 -0.38 0.64 -25.88
#